data_6f8d10af6df6e9ade2c714e16a3e7f70
#
_entry.id   6f8d10af6df6e9ade2c714e16a3e7f70
#
_cell.length_a   1.000
_cell.length_b   1.000
_cell.length_c   1.000
_cell.angle_alpha   90.00
_cell.angle_beta   90.00
_cell.angle_gamma   90.00
#
_symmetry.space_group_name_H-M   'P 1'
#
loop_
_entity.id
_entity.type
_entity.pdbx_description
1 polymer ?
#
loop_
_entity_poly.entity_id
_entity_poly.type
_entity_poly.pdbx_seq_one_letter_code
_entity_poly.pdbx_strand_id
1 'polypeptide(L)'
;MEKIMVIVNPIAANGKVGKKWPLVKEFLESKGVPFSFALTQYPTHAISLAAEAVEKGFKTIVAFGGDGTLNEVLNGAFRYGISPEITLGAIPGGTGSDFTRSLGLPRDPIKAFAKILEGKTMRVDLGEIECMKEGREEKRYFINVAGTGFDAVVAERTNRAPKVFGGTIPYLYNLFLTLLTYKSLPFRIVLDSLTLELKAYLVVVANGKYFGGGMFVAPEALLDDGKFYVAIGEDMSKLEFITLVPRVYRGTHVHHRKVKIYEAQRVEINSEATIFIQAEGEIVGTAPAVFRIHPQAVNFLY
;
A
#
# COMPACT_ATOMS: atom_id res chain seq x y z
N MET A 1 -21.62 -14.54 -15.07
CA MET A 1 -20.58 -13.90 -14.24
C MET A 1 -19.44 -14.90 -14.08
N GLU A 2 -18.21 -14.50 -14.34
CA GLU A 2 -17.05 -15.38 -14.12
C GLU A 2 -16.90 -15.73 -12.64
N LYS A 3 -16.31 -16.90 -12.36
CA LYS A 3 -16.11 -17.38 -10.98
C LYS A 3 -15.08 -16.52 -10.25
N ILE A 4 -15.45 -15.96 -9.11
CA ILE A 4 -14.62 -15.09 -8.30
C ILE A 4 -13.83 -15.92 -7.28
N MET A 5 -12.54 -15.62 -7.10
CA MET A 5 -11.76 -16.12 -5.97
C MET A 5 -11.72 -15.07 -4.87
N VAL A 6 -12.17 -15.39 -3.67
CA VAL A 6 -12.11 -14.50 -2.50
C VAL A 6 -11.02 -14.98 -1.54
N ILE A 7 -9.98 -14.19 -1.36
CA ILE A 7 -8.90 -14.47 -0.40
C ILE A 7 -9.16 -13.65 0.86
N VAL A 8 -9.42 -14.34 1.95
CA VAL A 8 -9.86 -13.76 3.22
C VAL A 8 -8.74 -13.84 4.25
N ASN A 9 -8.39 -12.72 4.86
CA ASN A 9 -7.47 -12.68 5.99
C ASN A 9 -8.27 -12.61 7.31
N PRO A 10 -8.54 -13.75 7.98
CA PRO A 10 -9.44 -13.80 9.12
C PRO A 10 -8.91 -13.03 10.34
N ILE A 11 -7.61 -12.84 10.47
CA ILE A 11 -6.99 -12.12 11.60
C ILE A 11 -6.93 -10.61 11.39
N ALA A 12 -7.22 -10.12 10.18
CA ALA A 12 -7.20 -8.69 9.88
C ALA A 12 -8.15 -7.90 10.80
N ALA A 13 -7.75 -6.68 11.16
CA ALA A 13 -8.44 -5.81 12.11
C ALA A 13 -8.76 -6.50 13.45
N ASN A 14 -7.77 -7.20 14.03
CA ASN A 14 -7.91 -7.96 15.27
C ASN A 14 -9.05 -9.01 15.23
N GLY A 15 -9.14 -9.75 14.10
CA GLY A 15 -10.11 -10.82 13.90
C GLY A 15 -11.51 -10.36 13.47
N LYS A 16 -11.72 -9.08 13.22
CA LYS A 16 -13.03 -8.58 12.76
C LYS A 16 -13.41 -9.12 11.39
N VAL A 17 -12.45 -9.33 10.49
CA VAL A 17 -12.70 -9.91 9.17
C VAL A 17 -13.22 -11.34 9.30
N GLY A 18 -12.57 -12.17 10.11
CA GLY A 18 -13.03 -13.54 10.36
C GLY A 18 -14.45 -13.61 10.93
N LYS A 19 -14.81 -12.69 11.83
CA LYS A 19 -16.17 -12.59 12.38
C LYS A 19 -17.22 -12.14 11.35
N LYS A 20 -16.83 -11.32 10.37
CA LYS A 20 -17.72 -10.81 9.31
C LYS A 20 -17.80 -11.75 8.10
N TRP A 21 -16.82 -12.63 7.91
CA TRP A 21 -16.77 -13.51 6.74
C TRP A 21 -18.02 -14.38 6.58
N PRO A 22 -18.58 -15.04 7.61
CA PRO A 22 -19.80 -15.83 7.44
C PRO A 22 -20.97 -15.02 6.86
N LEU A 23 -21.18 -13.78 7.30
CA LEU A 23 -22.23 -12.89 6.80
C LEU A 23 -21.99 -12.48 5.33
N VAL A 24 -20.73 -12.22 4.98
CA VAL A 24 -20.34 -11.89 3.60
C VAL A 24 -20.53 -13.10 2.69
N LYS A 25 -20.19 -14.30 3.16
CA LYS A 25 -20.36 -15.55 2.44
C LYS A 25 -21.86 -15.81 2.15
N GLU A 26 -22.71 -15.72 3.16
CA GLU A 26 -24.17 -15.85 3.04
C GLU A 26 -24.74 -14.82 2.04
N PHE A 27 -24.26 -13.58 2.08
CA PHE A 27 -24.66 -12.56 1.11
C PHE A 27 -24.31 -12.97 -0.32
N LEU A 28 -23.09 -13.45 -0.59
CA LEU A 28 -22.66 -13.90 -1.92
C LEU A 28 -23.50 -15.09 -2.41
N GLU A 29 -23.78 -16.06 -1.52
CA GLU A 29 -24.64 -17.22 -1.78
C GLU A 29 -26.06 -16.78 -2.12
N SER A 30 -26.63 -15.83 -1.35
CA SER A 30 -27.99 -15.30 -1.58
C SER A 30 -28.13 -14.56 -2.92
N LYS A 31 -27.03 -14.02 -3.44
CA LYS A 31 -26.97 -13.35 -4.75
C LYS A 31 -26.70 -14.32 -5.90
N GLY A 32 -26.50 -15.61 -5.63
CA GLY A 32 -26.18 -16.61 -6.64
C GLY A 32 -24.82 -16.36 -7.33
N VAL A 33 -23.88 -15.68 -6.66
CA VAL A 33 -22.56 -15.38 -7.21
C VAL A 33 -21.72 -16.66 -7.24
N PRO A 34 -21.18 -17.09 -8.39
CA PRO A 34 -20.25 -18.21 -8.44
C PRO A 34 -18.90 -17.77 -7.85
N PHE A 35 -18.54 -18.28 -6.68
CA PHE A 35 -17.26 -17.97 -6.04
C PHE A 35 -16.59 -19.20 -5.42
N SER A 36 -15.29 -19.09 -5.23
CA SER A 36 -14.49 -19.92 -4.32
C SER A 36 -13.80 -19.01 -3.31
N PHE A 37 -13.38 -19.55 -2.19
CA PHE A 37 -12.66 -18.78 -1.19
C PHE A 37 -11.53 -19.56 -0.57
N ALA A 38 -10.53 -18.83 -0.05
CA ALA A 38 -9.47 -19.36 0.78
C ALA A 38 -9.20 -18.44 1.97
N LEU A 39 -8.91 -19.04 3.13
CA LEU A 39 -8.54 -18.30 4.34
C LEU A 39 -7.01 -18.29 4.48
N THR A 40 -6.42 -17.13 4.75
CA THR A 40 -5.00 -17.08 5.08
C THR A 40 -4.75 -17.70 6.46
N GLN A 41 -3.63 -18.40 6.62
CA GLN A 41 -3.26 -19.12 7.84
C GLN A 41 -2.02 -18.54 8.52
N TYR A 42 -1.16 -17.86 7.76
CA TYR A 42 0.10 -17.27 8.22
C TYR A 42 0.41 -16.01 7.40
N PRO A 43 1.34 -15.16 7.85
CA PRO A 43 1.80 -14.00 7.09
C PRO A 43 2.31 -14.41 5.70
N THR A 44 2.05 -13.62 4.69
CA THR A 44 2.38 -13.83 3.27
C THR A 44 1.63 -14.96 2.56
N HIS A 45 0.71 -15.67 3.25
CA HIS A 45 -0.04 -16.77 2.64
C HIS A 45 -0.94 -16.31 1.48
N ALA A 46 -1.43 -15.07 1.50
CA ALA A 46 -2.26 -14.56 0.40
C ALA A 46 -1.50 -14.47 -0.92
N ILE A 47 -0.15 -14.35 -0.90
CA ILE A 47 0.70 -14.42 -2.10
C ILE A 47 0.55 -15.79 -2.78
N SER A 48 0.73 -16.87 -2.03
CA SER A 48 0.61 -18.25 -2.56
C SER A 48 -0.80 -18.53 -3.05
N LEU A 49 -1.81 -18.15 -2.26
CA LEU A 49 -3.22 -18.36 -2.60
C LEU A 49 -3.64 -17.63 -3.87
N ALA A 50 -3.13 -16.40 -4.08
CA ALA A 50 -3.41 -15.64 -5.30
C ALA A 50 -2.70 -16.23 -6.52
N ALA A 51 -1.43 -16.65 -6.39
CA ALA A 51 -0.71 -17.34 -7.46
C ALA A 51 -1.43 -18.63 -7.87
N GLU A 52 -1.81 -19.48 -6.89
CA GLU A 52 -2.58 -20.69 -7.16
C GLU A 52 -3.94 -20.41 -7.81
N ALA A 53 -4.61 -19.32 -7.44
CA ALA A 53 -5.87 -18.92 -8.05
C ALA A 53 -5.67 -18.62 -9.55
N VAL A 54 -4.63 -17.87 -9.90
CA VAL A 54 -4.29 -17.59 -11.30
C VAL A 54 -3.98 -18.89 -12.05
N GLU A 55 -3.17 -19.78 -11.48
CA GLU A 55 -2.84 -21.10 -12.06
C GLU A 55 -4.08 -21.98 -12.29
N LYS A 56 -5.09 -21.87 -11.42
CA LYS A 56 -6.39 -22.55 -11.54
C LYS A 56 -7.35 -21.85 -12.51
N GLY A 57 -6.91 -20.78 -13.19
CA GLY A 57 -7.69 -20.06 -14.19
C GLY A 57 -8.69 -19.03 -13.67
N PHE A 58 -8.61 -18.63 -12.39
CA PHE A 58 -9.42 -17.52 -11.90
C PHE A 58 -8.90 -16.21 -12.49
N LYS A 59 -9.79 -15.44 -13.11
CA LYS A 59 -9.48 -14.13 -13.67
C LYS A 59 -9.86 -12.99 -12.72
N THR A 60 -10.77 -13.23 -11.78
CA THR A 60 -11.20 -12.24 -10.79
C THR A 60 -10.82 -12.70 -9.39
N ILE A 61 -9.97 -11.92 -8.72
CA ILE A 61 -9.45 -12.22 -7.38
C ILE A 61 -9.75 -11.03 -6.46
N VAL A 62 -10.46 -11.30 -5.37
CA VAL A 62 -10.89 -10.28 -4.41
C VAL A 62 -10.20 -10.51 -3.07
N ALA A 63 -9.48 -9.51 -2.59
CA ALA A 63 -8.88 -9.51 -1.26
C ALA A 63 -9.91 -9.03 -0.22
N PHE A 64 -10.19 -9.82 0.81
CA PHE A 64 -10.94 -9.38 1.97
C PHE A 64 -10.02 -9.27 3.18
N GLY A 65 -9.55 -8.06 3.44
CA GLY A 65 -8.56 -7.78 4.47
C GLY A 65 -8.20 -6.30 4.55
N GLY A 66 -6.99 -6.00 5.01
CA GLY A 66 -6.39 -4.67 4.96
C GLY A 66 -5.51 -4.46 3.72
N ASP A 67 -4.83 -3.30 3.66
CA ASP A 67 -3.95 -2.93 2.56
C ASP A 67 -2.81 -3.95 2.37
N GLY A 68 -2.23 -4.49 3.44
CA GLY A 68 -1.24 -5.58 3.35
C GLY A 68 -1.78 -6.85 2.70
N THR A 69 -3.04 -7.24 2.99
CA THR A 69 -3.67 -8.41 2.34
C THR A 69 -3.86 -8.16 0.84
N LEU A 70 -4.28 -6.94 0.46
CA LEU A 70 -4.40 -6.55 -0.93
C LEU A 70 -3.03 -6.60 -1.63
N ASN A 71 -1.98 -6.07 -0.99
CA ASN A 71 -0.63 -6.10 -1.53
C ASN A 71 -0.08 -7.53 -1.70
N GLU A 72 -0.35 -8.42 -0.74
CA GLU A 72 -0.01 -9.84 -0.87
C GLU A 72 -0.74 -10.48 -2.07
N VAL A 73 -2.05 -10.25 -2.21
CA VAL A 73 -2.86 -10.76 -3.34
C VAL A 73 -2.34 -10.22 -4.67
N LEU A 74 -2.03 -8.93 -4.75
CA LEU A 74 -1.45 -8.29 -5.92
C LEU A 74 -0.15 -8.97 -6.35
N ASN A 75 0.79 -9.13 -5.40
CA ASN A 75 2.09 -9.74 -5.68
C ASN A 75 1.99 -11.23 -6.01
N GLY A 76 0.99 -11.92 -5.49
CA GLY A 76 0.70 -13.31 -5.85
C GLY A 76 0.09 -13.42 -7.25
N ALA A 77 -0.90 -12.58 -7.55
CA ALA A 77 -1.58 -12.57 -8.84
C ALA A 77 -0.64 -12.23 -10.01
N PHE A 78 0.36 -11.38 -9.75
CA PHE A 78 1.35 -10.96 -10.76
C PHE A 78 2.73 -11.59 -10.54
N ARG A 79 2.81 -12.72 -9.85
CA ARG A 79 4.06 -13.42 -9.58
C ARG A 79 4.85 -13.77 -10.86
N TYR A 80 4.15 -14.08 -11.93
CA TYR A 80 4.74 -14.45 -13.23
C TYR A 80 4.70 -13.30 -14.26
N GLY A 81 4.45 -12.09 -13.80
CA GLY A 81 4.33 -10.89 -14.62
C GLY A 81 2.91 -10.30 -14.63
N ILE A 82 2.84 -9.05 -15.03
CA ILE A 82 1.56 -8.32 -15.11
C ILE A 82 0.72 -8.91 -16.25
N SER A 83 -0.53 -9.26 -15.94
CA SER A 83 -1.48 -9.79 -16.92
C SER A 83 -2.75 -8.92 -16.99
N PRO A 84 -3.10 -8.41 -18.17
CA PRO A 84 -4.32 -7.60 -18.35
C PRO A 84 -5.62 -8.42 -18.21
N GLU A 85 -5.51 -9.74 -18.18
CA GLU A 85 -6.68 -10.62 -17.99
C GLU A 85 -7.10 -10.73 -16.52
N ILE A 86 -6.22 -10.37 -15.59
CA ILE A 86 -6.52 -10.45 -14.16
C ILE A 86 -7.19 -9.18 -13.70
N THR A 87 -8.34 -9.35 -13.07
CA THR A 87 -9.10 -8.29 -12.41
C THR A 87 -8.98 -8.48 -10.90
N LEU A 88 -8.54 -7.46 -10.22
CA LEU A 88 -8.46 -7.44 -8.76
C LEU A 88 -9.64 -6.69 -8.15
N GLY A 89 -9.95 -7.01 -6.91
CA GLY A 89 -10.89 -6.27 -6.09
C GLY A 89 -10.45 -6.30 -4.63
N ALA A 90 -10.94 -5.36 -3.83
CA ALA A 90 -10.65 -5.33 -2.41
C ALA A 90 -11.90 -5.00 -1.60
N ILE A 91 -12.08 -5.74 -0.51
CA ILE A 91 -13.12 -5.49 0.47
C ILE A 91 -12.48 -4.94 1.73
N PRO A 92 -12.88 -3.73 2.18
CA PRO A 92 -12.33 -3.11 3.36
C PRO A 92 -12.53 -4.00 4.60
N GLY A 93 -11.44 -4.48 5.16
CA GLY A 93 -11.44 -5.29 6.37
C GLY A 93 -10.37 -4.85 7.38
N GLY A 94 -9.44 -4.01 6.93
CA GLY A 94 -8.36 -3.47 7.74
C GLY A 94 -8.75 -2.23 8.54
N THR A 95 -7.85 -1.80 9.41
CA THR A 95 -8.01 -0.55 10.18
C THR A 95 -7.87 0.68 9.28
N GLY A 96 -6.94 0.66 8.32
CA GLY A 96 -6.70 1.72 7.33
C GLY A 96 -7.63 1.59 6.14
N SER A 97 -7.47 0.54 5.37
CA SER A 97 -8.14 0.31 4.09
C SER A 97 -8.01 1.54 3.18
N ASP A 98 -6.78 2.02 3.06
CA ASP A 98 -6.46 3.32 2.48
C ASP A 98 -6.62 3.32 0.96
N PHE A 99 -6.25 2.21 0.31
CA PHE A 99 -6.47 2.07 -1.13
C PHE A 99 -7.96 2.03 -1.49
N THR A 100 -8.77 1.26 -0.76
CA THR A 100 -10.23 1.20 -1.01
C THR A 100 -10.91 2.53 -0.71
N ARG A 101 -10.34 3.35 0.18
CA ARG A 101 -10.77 4.72 0.44
C ARG A 101 -10.51 5.62 -0.78
N SER A 102 -9.36 5.49 -1.43
CA SER A 102 -9.04 6.21 -2.67
C SER A 102 -10.03 5.88 -3.79
N LEU A 103 -10.56 4.65 -3.82
CA LEU A 103 -11.57 4.20 -4.77
C LEU A 103 -13.02 4.59 -4.36
N GLY A 104 -13.22 5.18 -3.18
CA GLY A 104 -14.57 5.52 -2.69
C GLY A 104 -15.43 4.30 -2.32
N LEU A 105 -14.83 3.15 -2.06
CA LEU A 105 -15.56 1.96 -1.64
C LEU A 105 -16.14 2.10 -0.22
N PRO A 106 -17.37 1.62 0.03
CA PRO A 106 -17.96 1.63 1.35
C PRO A 106 -17.13 0.85 2.38
N ARG A 107 -17.04 1.33 3.63
CA ARG A 107 -16.35 0.62 4.71
C ARG A 107 -17.07 -0.65 5.19
N ASP A 108 -18.37 -0.74 4.96
CA ASP A 108 -19.14 -1.96 5.27
C ASP A 108 -18.84 -3.03 4.21
N PRO A 109 -18.42 -4.24 4.60
CA PRO A 109 -18.00 -5.27 3.66
C PRO A 109 -19.12 -5.75 2.73
N ILE A 110 -20.37 -5.82 3.22
CA ILE A 110 -21.51 -6.26 2.40
C ILE A 110 -21.81 -5.20 1.34
N LYS A 111 -21.82 -3.91 1.72
CA LYS A 111 -22.02 -2.81 0.78
C LYS A 111 -20.85 -2.71 -0.22
N ALA A 112 -19.62 -2.97 0.22
CA ALA A 112 -18.46 -3.00 -0.67
C ALA A 112 -18.56 -4.15 -1.67
N PHE A 113 -18.93 -5.36 -1.24
CA PHE A 113 -19.19 -6.47 -2.17
C PHE A 113 -20.33 -6.16 -3.12
N ALA A 114 -21.44 -5.62 -2.62
CA ALA A 114 -22.56 -5.22 -3.49
C ALA A 114 -22.11 -4.26 -4.59
N LYS A 115 -21.22 -3.32 -4.23
CA LYS A 115 -20.63 -2.36 -5.19
C LYS A 115 -19.76 -3.05 -6.24
N ILE A 116 -18.85 -3.95 -5.81
CA ILE A 116 -17.98 -4.70 -6.76
C ILE A 116 -18.81 -5.61 -7.68
N LEU A 117 -19.92 -6.18 -7.19
CA LEU A 117 -20.79 -7.02 -8.00
C LEU A 117 -21.55 -6.24 -9.11
N GLU A 118 -21.56 -4.91 -9.08
CA GLU A 118 -21.99 -4.10 -10.23
C GLU A 118 -21.08 -4.30 -11.45
N GLY A 119 -19.88 -4.86 -11.25
CA GLY A 119 -18.95 -5.21 -12.32
C GLY A 119 -18.22 -4.02 -12.95
N LYS A 120 -18.27 -2.85 -12.31
CA LYS A 120 -17.53 -1.68 -12.79
C LYS A 120 -16.04 -1.86 -12.51
N THR A 121 -15.23 -1.66 -13.53
CA THR A 121 -13.77 -1.71 -13.43
C THR A 121 -13.16 -0.39 -13.86
N MET A 122 -12.01 -0.08 -13.29
CA MET A 122 -11.10 0.94 -13.78
C MET A 122 -9.72 0.34 -14.02
N ARG A 123 -8.96 0.94 -14.90
CA ARG A 123 -7.54 0.64 -15.08
C ARG A 123 -6.75 1.46 -14.07
N VAL A 124 -5.95 0.78 -13.28
CA VAL A 124 -5.13 1.39 -12.22
C VAL A 124 -3.67 1.21 -12.57
N ASP A 125 -2.88 2.24 -12.31
CA ASP A 125 -1.44 2.18 -12.43
C ASP A 125 -0.86 1.26 -11.35
N LEU A 126 0.27 0.64 -11.64
CA LEU A 126 0.95 -0.26 -10.72
C LEU A 126 2.39 0.20 -10.52
N GLY A 127 2.77 0.40 -9.27
CA GLY A 127 4.14 0.66 -8.90
C GLY A 127 4.95 -0.64 -8.77
N GLU A 128 6.18 -0.58 -9.24
CA GLU A 128 7.18 -1.63 -9.09
C GLU A 128 8.39 -1.06 -8.36
N ILE A 129 8.90 -1.79 -7.38
CA ILE A 129 10.12 -1.45 -6.64
C ILE A 129 11.16 -2.52 -6.92
N GLU A 130 12.36 -2.10 -7.29
CA GLU A 130 13.57 -2.92 -7.24
C GLU A 130 14.48 -2.34 -6.16
N CYS A 131 14.87 -3.16 -5.18
CA CYS A 131 15.71 -2.74 -4.05
C CYS A 131 16.58 -3.89 -3.56
N MET A 132 17.43 -3.63 -2.57
CA MET A 132 18.29 -4.66 -1.99
C MET A 132 17.65 -5.26 -0.74
N LYS A 133 17.59 -6.59 -0.66
CA LYS A 133 17.15 -7.32 0.53
C LYS A 133 18.15 -8.43 0.84
N GLU A 134 18.77 -8.36 2.00
CA GLU A 134 19.77 -9.35 2.44
C GLU A 134 20.87 -9.65 1.39
N GLY A 135 21.33 -8.57 0.69
CA GLY A 135 22.37 -8.65 -0.33
C GLY A 135 21.92 -9.19 -1.69
N ARG A 136 20.63 -9.36 -1.92
CA ARG A 136 20.05 -9.77 -3.20
C ARG A 136 19.10 -8.70 -3.73
N GLU A 137 18.93 -8.65 -5.04
CA GLU A 137 17.89 -7.85 -5.65
C GLU A 137 16.52 -8.44 -5.34
N GLU A 138 15.61 -7.62 -4.86
CA GLU A 138 14.22 -7.95 -4.58
C GLU A 138 13.31 -7.05 -5.42
N LYS A 139 12.30 -7.66 -6.02
CA LYS A 139 11.28 -6.98 -6.80
C LYS A 139 9.93 -7.10 -6.11
N ARG A 140 9.24 -5.97 -5.96
CA ARG A 140 7.93 -5.92 -5.31
C ARG A 140 6.99 -4.97 -6.03
N TYR A 141 5.74 -5.37 -6.21
CA TYR A 141 4.68 -4.47 -6.67
C TYR A 141 3.98 -3.80 -5.50
N PHE A 142 3.52 -2.58 -5.74
CA PHE A 142 2.65 -1.83 -4.83
C PHE A 142 1.60 -1.05 -5.63
N ILE A 143 0.44 -0.81 -5.04
CA ILE A 143 -0.69 -0.16 -5.72
C ILE A 143 -1.06 1.18 -5.08
N ASN A 144 -0.65 1.41 -3.85
CA ASN A 144 -1.04 2.59 -3.08
C ASN A 144 0.17 3.49 -2.79
N VAL A 145 0.95 3.22 -1.74
CA VAL A 145 2.04 4.10 -1.32
C VAL A 145 3.27 3.32 -0.91
N ALA A 146 4.41 3.76 -1.42
CA ALA A 146 5.73 3.33 -1.02
C ALA A 146 6.58 4.54 -0.61
N GLY A 147 7.75 4.30 -0.04
CA GLY A 147 8.64 5.38 0.34
C GLY A 147 9.80 4.97 1.22
N THR A 148 10.47 5.97 1.75
CA THR A 148 11.66 5.79 2.60
C THR A 148 11.83 6.95 3.57
N GLY A 149 12.64 6.73 4.58
CA GLY A 149 12.95 7.73 5.58
C GLY A 149 12.21 7.49 6.88
N PHE A 150 11.61 8.51 7.43
CA PHE A 150 10.92 8.45 8.72
C PHE A 150 9.82 7.39 8.77
N ASP A 151 8.99 7.31 7.74
CA ASP A 151 7.88 6.36 7.63
C ASP A 151 8.35 4.91 7.57
N ALA A 152 9.43 4.64 6.84
CA ALA A 152 10.04 3.32 6.76
C ALA A 152 10.65 2.89 8.13
N VAL A 153 11.26 3.81 8.88
CA VAL A 153 11.76 3.51 10.22
C VAL A 153 10.62 3.25 11.20
N VAL A 154 9.51 3.97 11.10
CA VAL A 154 8.30 3.70 11.90
C VAL A 154 7.73 2.32 11.56
N ALA A 155 7.64 1.98 10.27
CA ALA A 155 7.19 0.67 9.81
C ALA A 155 8.10 -0.46 10.34
N GLU A 156 9.41 -0.30 10.21
CA GLU A 156 10.41 -1.28 10.68
C GLU A 156 10.28 -1.54 12.19
N ARG A 157 10.23 -0.48 13.01
CA ARG A 157 10.06 -0.60 14.46
C ARG A 157 8.73 -1.24 14.84
N THR A 158 7.66 -0.89 14.13
CA THR A 158 6.32 -1.42 14.39
C THR A 158 6.24 -2.90 14.02
N ASN A 159 6.86 -3.31 12.93
CA ASN A 159 6.89 -4.71 12.48
C ASN A 159 7.69 -5.61 13.42
N ARG A 160 8.73 -5.08 14.08
CA ARG A 160 9.50 -5.80 15.12
C ARG A 160 8.83 -5.84 16.48
N ALA A 161 7.89 -4.95 16.76
CA ALA A 161 7.24 -4.88 18.05
C ALA A 161 6.32 -6.11 18.30
N PRO A 162 6.28 -6.65 19.54
CA PRO A 162 5.34 -7.71 19.89
C PRO A 162 3.89 -7.27 19.66
N LYS A 163 3.12 -8.05 18.90
CA LYS A 163 1.71 -7.74 18.55
C LYS A 163 0.72 -7.94 19.70
N VAL A 164 1.20 -7.93 20.95
CA VAL A 164 0.40 -8.26 22.16
C VAL A 164 -0.66 -7.20 22.49
N PHE A 165 -0.47 -5.93 22.10
CA PHE A 165 -1.33 -4.81 22.50
C PHE A 165 -2.23 -4.22 21.40
N GLY A 166 -2.44 -4.96 20.29
CA GLY A 166 -3.19 -4.42 19.15
C GLY A 166 -2.39 -3.37 18.34
N GLY A 167 -2.74 -3.14 17.07
CA GLY A 167 -1.88 -2.40 16.16
C GLY A 167 -1.70 -0.90 16.43
N THR A 168 -2.66 -0.22 17.08
CA THR A 168 -2.65 1.24 17.17
C THR A 168 -1.70 1.77 18.24
N ILE A 169 -1.65 1.16 19.42
CA ILE A 169 -0.81 1.63 20.54
C ILE A 169 0.69 1.45 20.25
N PRO A 170 1.17 0.28 19.80
CA PRO A 170 2.56 0.12 19.39
C PRO A 170 2.96 1.04 18.23
N TYR A 171 2.06 1.27 17.29
CA TYR A 171 2.31 2.20 16.19
C TYR A 171 2.52 3.63 16.68
N LEU A 172 1.65 4.17 17.53
CA LEU A 172 1.78 5.52 18.09
C LEU A 172 3.04 5.67 18.96
N TYR A 173 3.37 4.64 19.75
CA TYR A 173 4.61 4.63 20.53
C TYR A 173 5.84 4.66 19.64
N ASN A 174 5.91 3.83 18.61
CA ASN A 174 7.03 3.79 17.67
C ASN A 174 7.11 5.06 16.82
N LEU A 175 5.97 5.64 16.44
CA LEU A 175 5.90 6.94 15.79
C LEU A 175 6.55 8.02 16.65
N PHE A 176 6.16 8.10 17.95
CA PHE A 176 6.69 9.07 18.89
C PHE A 176 8.19 8.86 19.17
N LEU A 177 8.60 7.60 19.40
CA LEU A 177 10.00 7.26 19.63
C LEU A 177 10.87 7.58 18.40
N THR A 178 10.36 7.28 17.20
CA THR A 178 11.05 7.62 15.95
C THR A 178 11.16 9.12 15.80
N LEU A 179 10.11 9.87 16.09
CA LEU A 179 10.14 11.32 16.05
C LEU A 179 11.23 11.93 16.96
N LEU A 180 11.41 11.36 18.14
CA LEU A 180 12.45 11.84 19.06
C LEU A 180 13.87 11.51 18.59
N THR A 181 14.07 10.40 17.93
CA THR A 181 15.41 9.85 17.61
C THR A 181 15.82 10.06 16.17
N TYR A 182 14.89 10.18 15.24
CA TYR A 182 15.16 10.29 13.81
C TYR A 182 15.74 11.66 13.44
N LYS A 183 16.65 11.64 12.49
CA LYS A 183 17.24 12.84 11.87
C LYS A 183 17.13 12.71 10.36
N SER A 184 17.03 13.83 9.67
CA SER A 184 17.10 13.87 8.21
C SER A 184 18.38 13.22 7.71
N LEU A 185 18.28 12.51 6.62
CA LEU A 185 19.39 11.80 5.97
C LEU A 185 19.72 12.46 4.63
N PRO A 186 20.95 12.34 4.14
CA PRO A 186 21.28 12.74 2.79
C PRO A 186 20.67 11.76 1.78
N PHE A 187 20.02 12.27 0.76
CA PHE A 187 19.45 11.52 -0.36
C PHE A 187 19.98 12.06 -1.68
N ARG A 188 20.25 11.14 -2.60
CA ARG A 188 20.32 11.43 -4.02
C ARG A 188 19.09 10.78 -4.66
N ILE A 189 18.22 11.64 -5.21
CA ILE A 189 16.93 11.24 -5.79
C ILE A 189 16.96 11.63 -7.26
N VAL A 190 16.65 10.67 -8.15
CA VAL A 190 16.51 10.94 -9.58
C VAL A 190 15.02 10.74 -9.93
N LEU A 191 14.39 11.79 -10.44
CA LEU A 191 13.01 11.82 -10.88
C LEU A 191 13.01 11.99 -12.41
N ASP A 192 12.87 10.91 -13.15
CA ASP A 192 13.06 10.86 -14.61
C ASP A 192 14.43 11.45 -14.99
N SER A 193 14.48 12.71 -15.44
CA SER A 193 15.73 13.41 -15.82
C SER A 193 16.24 14.40 -14.77
N LEU A 194 15.44 14.67 -13.70
CA LEU A 194 15.80 15.62 -12.64
C LEU A 194 16.57 14.90 -11.53
N THR A 195 17.76 15.37 -11.21
CA THR A 195 18.54 14.88 -10.06
C THR A 195 18.49 15.89 -8.91
N LEU A 196 18.16 15.40 -7.73
CA LEU A 196 18.13 16.15 -6.48
C LEU A 196 19.12 15.56 -5.49
N GLU A 197 19.97 16.39 -4.88
CA GLU A 197 20.85 16.02 -3.77
C GLU A 197 20.51 16.91 -2.58
N LEU A 198 19.89 16.32 -1.57
CA LEU A 198 19.36 17.08 -0.43
C LEU A 198 19.26 16.22 0.83
N LYS A 199 19.09 16.89 1.98
CA LYS A 199 18.69 16.22 3.21
C LYS A 199 17.17 16.18 3.32
N ALA A 200 16.62 15.00 3.56
CA ALA A 200 15.19 14.81 3.73
C ALA A 200 14.85 13.99 4.98
N TYR A 201 13.70 14.27 5.51
CA TYR A 201 13.05 13.46 6.56
C TYR A 201 12.42 12.19 5.98
N LEU A 202 11.76 12.33 4.82
CA LEU A 202 11.10 11.24 4.14
C LEU A 202 10.94 11.54 2.65
N VAL A 203 10.81 10.49 1.88
CA VAL A 203 10.42 10.52 0.48
C VAL A 203 9.26 9.56 0.30
N VAL A 204 8.10 10.08 -0.09
CA VAL A 204 6.90 9.31 -0.40
C VAL A 204 6.79 9.16 -1.90
N VAL A 205 6.59 7.94 -2.38
CA VAL A 205 6.31 7.61 -3.78
C VAL A 205 4.91 7.02 -3.82
N ALA A 206 3.94 7.81 -4.22
CA ALA A 206 2.53 7.46 -4.10
C ALA A 206 1.87 7.29 -5.47
N ASN A 207 1.05 6.26 -5.58
CA ASN A 207 0.05 6.06 -6.61
C ASN A 207 -1.35 6.41 -6.06
N GLY A 208 -1.65 6.01 -4.83
CA GLY A 208 -2.89 6.34 -4.12
C GLY A 208 -2.75 7.53 -3.19
N LYS A 209 -3.88 8.03 -2.72
CA LYS A 209 -3.98 9.28 -1.95
C LYS A 209 -3.71 9.13 -0.46
N TYR A 210 -4.05 7.99 0.11
CA TYR A 210 -4.08 7.78 1.56
C TYR A 210 -3.07 6.72 1.98
N PHE A 211 -2.50 6.89 3.18
CA PHE A 211 -1.57 5.94 3.77
C PHE A 211 -1.67 5.99 5.30
N GLY A 212 -1.27 4.88 5.96
CA GLY A 212 -1.11 4.84 7.41
C GLY A 212 -2.41 5.06 8.21
N GLY A 213 -3.55 4.63 7.67
CA GLY A 213 -4.84 4.71 8.36
C GLY A 213 -5.58 6.02 8.16
N GLY A 214 -5.44 6.63 6.99
CA GLY A 214 -6.20 7.80 6.57
C GLY A 214 -5.42 9.10 6.51
N MET A 215 -4.10 9.05 6.64
CA MET A 215 -3.27 10.22 6.31
C MET A 215 -3.39 10.51 4.80
N PHE A 216 -3.76 11.72 4.45
CA PHE A 216 -3.96 12.17 3.07
C PHE A 216 -2.63 12.68 2.51
N VAL A 217 -1.69 11.73 2.31
CA VAL A 217 -0.27 12.01 2.01
C VAL A 217 -0.04 12.53 0.60
N ALA A 218 -0.92 12.18 -0.35
CA ALA A 218 -0.84 12.54 -1.75
C ALA A 218 -2.20 13.04 -2.29
N PRO A 219 -2.61 14.26 -1.92
CA PRO A 219 -3.97 14.75 -2.24
C PRO A 219 -4.30 14.79 -3.73
N GLU A 220 -3.31 15.06 -4.56
CA GLU A 220 -3.48 15.23 -6.01
C GLU A 220 -3.11 13.96 -6.79
N ALA A 221 -2.69 12.86 -6.12
CA ALA A 221 -2.38 11.61 -6.79
C ALA A 221 -3.61 11.09 -7.55
N LEU A 222 -3.38 10.60 -8.76
CA LEU A 222 -4.36 9.93 -9.61
C LEU A 222 -3.94 8.48 -9.80
N LEU A 223 -4.91 7.58 -9.87
CA LEU A 223 -4.65 6.14 -9.96
C LEU A 223 -4.38 5.64 -11.37
N ASP A 224 -4.50 6.50 -12.40
CA ASP A 224 -4.57 6.12 -13.81
C ASP A 224 -3.88 7.09 -14.77
N ASP A 225 -3.05 8.01 -14.24
CA ASP A 225 -2.38 9.05 -15.05
C ASP A 225 -0.96 8.65 -15.51
N GLY A 226 -0.49 7.47 -15.12
CA GLY A 226 0.82 6.93 -15.48
C GLY A 226 1.99 7.61 -14.77
N LYS A 227 1.76 8.22 -13.60
CA LYS A 227 2.79 8.91 -12.83
C LYS A 227 2.70 8.61 -11.34
N PHE A 228 3.82 8.65 -10.66
CA PHE A 228 3.86 8.73 -9.22
C PHE A 228 3.73 10.20 -8.78
N TYR A 229 2.96 10.40 -7.72
CA TYR A 229 3.03 11.60 -6.92
C TYR A 229 4.18 11.45 -5.90
N VAL A 230 5.23 12.25 -6.03
CA VAL A 230 6.41 12.16 -5.18
C VAL A 230 6.44 13.34 -4.22
N ALA A 231 6.28 13.06 -2.92
CA ALA A 231 6.37 14.07 -1.88
C ALA A 231 7.66 13.92 -1.09
N ILE A 232 8.47 14.99 -1.05
CA ILE A 232 9.74 15.04 -0.33
C ILE A 232 9.59 16.00 0.85
N GLY A 233 9.70 15.48 2.07
CA GLY A 233 9.82 16.27 3.27
C GLY A 233 11.29 16.61 3.51
N GLU A 234 11.73 17.82 3.13
CA GLU A 234 13.09 18.29 3.32
C GLU A 234 13.49 18.38 4.80
N ASP A 235 14.77 18.63 5.06
CA ASP A 235 15.28 18.82 6.42
C ASP A 235 14.52 19.90 7.18
N MET A 236 13.95 19.52 8.31
CA MET A 236 13.14 20.39 9.16
C MET A 236 13.36 20.10 10.64
N SER A 237 13.02 21.06 11.48
CA SER A 237 13.05 20.83 12.92
C SER A 237 11.95 19.84 13.35
N LYS A 238 12.18 19.16 14.48
CA LYS A 238 11.16 18.23 15.03
C LYS A 238 9.83 18.92 15.32
N LEU A 239 9.90 20.18 15.77
CA LEU A 239 8.68 20.98 16.02
C LEU A 239 7.91 21.27 14.72
N GLU A 240 8.61 21.65 13.64
CA GLU A 240 7.99 21.81 12.33
C GLU A 240 7.33 20.51 11.87
N PHE A 241 8.04 19.36 12.00
CA PHE A 241 7.50 18.07 11.63
C PHE A 241 6.23 17.72 12.42
N ILE A 242 6.23 17.92 13.75
CA ILE A 242 5.04 17.67 14.60
C ILE A 242 3.85 18.51 14.12
N THR A 243 4.07 19.78 13.77
CA THR A 243 2.98 20.66 13.29
C THR A 243 2.43 20.24 11.92
N LEU A 244 3.17 19.46 11.16
CA LEU A 244 2.71 18.92 9.88
C LEU A 244 1.79 17.70 10.05
N VAL A 245 1.92 16.92 11.11
CA VAL A 245 1.11 15.70 11.30
C VAL A 245 -0.40 15.95 11.17
N PRO A 246 -1.02 16.93 11.85
CA PRO A 246 -2.44 17.23 11.65
C PRO A 246 -2.77 17.74 10.24
N ARG A 247 -1.80 18.40 9.59
CA ARG A 247 -1.97 18.90 8.22
C ARG A 247 -1.96 17.77 7.20
N VAL A 248 -1.21 16.69 7.45
CA VAL A 248 -1.21 15.50 6.59
C VAL A 248 -2.60 14.88 6.54
N TYR A 249 -3.32 14.76 7.66
CA TYR A 249 -4.69 14.24 7.65
C TYR A 249 -5.68 15.09 6.85
N ARG A 250 -5.39 16.39 6.67
CA ARG A 250 -6.19 17.34 5.89
C ARG A 250 -5.67 17.55 4.46
N GLY A 251 -4.53 16.95 4.10
CA GLY A 251 -3.86 17.17 2.82
C GLY A 251 -3.21 18.55 2.66
N THR A 252 -3.17 19.38 3.71
CA THR A 252 -2.66 20.77 3.62
C THR A 252 -1.16 20.90 3.90
N HIS A 253 -0.49 19.79 4.20
CA HIS A 253 0.96 19.73 4.36
C HIS A 253 1.72 20.07 3.08
N VAL A 254 1.11 19.83 1.91
CA VAL A 254 1.69 20.12 0.59
C VAL A 254 2.00 21.60 0.38
N HIS A 255 1.35 22.49 1.11
CA HIS A 255 1.61 23.94 1.06
C HIS A 255 2.73 24.39 2.00
N HIS A 256 3.37 23.46 2.70
CA HIS A 256 4.49 23.81 3.58
C HIS A 256 5.77 23.98 2.78
N ARG A 257 6.54 25.04 3.06
CA ARG A 257 7.77 25.43 2.30
C ARG A 257 8.81 24.31 2.15
N LYS A 258 8.87 23.39 3.13
CA LYS A 258 9.81 22.26 3.18
C LYS A 258 9.20 20.95 2.68
N VAL A 259 8.01 20.98 2.15
CA VAL A 259 7.40 19.85 1.44
C VAL A 259 7.45 20.19 -0.05
N LYS A 260 8.13 19.37 -0.82
CA LYS A 260 8.25 19.51 -2.26
C LYS A 260 7.48 18.39 -2.94
N ILE A 261 6.73 18.75 -3.96
CA ILE A 261 5.91 17.82 -4.72
C ILE A 261 6.44 17.76 -6.14
N TYR A 262 6.57 16.54 -6.63
CA TYR A 262 6.98 16.23 -7.99
C TYR A 262 6.08 15.14 -8.56
N GLU A 263 6.05 15.02 -9.87
CA GLU A 263 5.53 13.88 -10.60
C GLU A 263 6.67 13.20 -11.33
N ALA A 264 6.68 11.87 -11.38
CA ALA A 264 7.67 11.11 -12.12
C ALA A 264 7.15 9.74 -12.52
N GLN A 265 7.64 9.20 -13.64
CA GLN A 265 7.38 7.82 -14.04
C GLN A 265 8.40 6.85 -13.45
N ARG A 266 9.59 7.36 -13.18
CA ARG A 266 10.69 6.61 -12.61
C ARG A 266 11.36 7.42 -11.50
N VAL A 267 11.53 6.78 -10.34
CA VAL A 267 12.19 7.38 -9.18
C VAL A 267 13.35 6.48 -8.76
N GLU A 268 14.56 7.04 -8.67
CA GLU A 268 15.71 6.34 -8.11
C GLU A 268 16.08 7.00 -6.78
N ILE A 269 16.32 6.19 -5.77
CA ILE A 269 16.68 6.66 -4.42
C ILE A 269 17.96 5.99 -3.99
N ASN A 270 18.96 6.82 -3.71
CA ASN A 270 20.24 6.42 -3.17
C ASN A 270 20.58 7.24 -1.92
N SER A 271 21.39 6.67 -1.03
CA SER A 271 21.95 7.35 0.14
C SER A 271 23.26 6.69 0.55
N GLU A 272 24.15 7.44 1.14
CA GLU A 272 25.37 6.90 1.79
C GLU A 272 25.02 6.15 3.08
N ALA A 273 23.89 6.49 3.71
CA ALA A 273 23.38 5.81 4.88
C ALA A 273 22.52 4.59 4.46
N THR A 274 22.50 3.55 5.28
CA THR A 274 21.53 2.46 5.10
C THR A 274 20.13 2.99 5.38
N ILE A 275 19.28 3.02 4.36
CA ILE A 275 17.89 3.45 4.46
C ILE A 275 16.95 2.33 4.06
N PHE A 276 15.90 2.16 4.85
CA PHE A 276 14.85 1.18 4.57
C PHE A 276 13.89 1.70 3.50
N ILE A 277 13.44 0.78 2.66
CA ILE A 277 12.37 1.01 1.68
C ILE A 277 11.13 0.29 2.19
N GLN A 278 10.01 1.00 2.23
CA GLN A 278 8.71 0.43 2.58
C GLN A 278 7.76 0.46 1.38
N ALA A 279 6.86 -0.49 1.32
CA ALA A 279 5.67 -0.48 0.47
C ALA A 279 4.46 -0.95 1.29
N GLU A 280 3.37 -0.21 1.23
CA GLU A 280 2.12 -0.51 1.95
C GLU A 280 2.30 -0.68 3.47
N GLY A 281 3.34 -0.06 4.05
CA GLY A 281 3.69 -0.16 5.47
C GLY A 281 4.54 -1.38 5.84
N GLU A 282 5.00 -2.16 4.86
CA GLU A 282 5.92 -3.27 5.06
C GLU A 282 7.31 -2.93 4.55
N ILE A 283 8.36 -3.34 5.26
CA ILE A 283 9.74 -3.20 4.78
C ILE A 283 9.99 -4.22 3.68
N VAL A 284 10.32 -3.71 2.49
CA VAL A 284 10.61 -4.54 1.32
C VAL A 284 12.11 -4.73 1.09
N GLY A 285 12.93 -3.79 1.55
CA GLY A 285 14.40 -3.86 1.43
C GLY A 285 15.07 -2.57 1.87
N THR A 286 16.21 -2.30 1.28
CA THR A 286 17.02 -1.09 1.51
C THR A 286 17.43 -0.44 0.19
N ALA A 287 17.83 0.83 0.23
CA ALA A 287 18.46 1.48 -0.91
C ALA A 287 19.82 0.80 -1.26
N PRO A 288 20.26 0.89 -2.55
CA PRO A 288 19.61 1.63 -3.63
C PRO A 288 18.27 1.04 -4.03
N ALA A 289 17.33 1.91 -4.44
CA ALA A 289 16.01 1.48 -4.89
C ALA A 289 15.58 2.23 -6.14
N VAL A 290 14.89 1.53 -7.02
CA VAL A 290 14.27 2.07 -8.24
C VAL A 290 12.80 1.77 -8.24
N PHE A 291 11.99 2.81 -8.39
CA PHE A 291 10.54 2.72 -8.53
C PHE A 291 10.19 2.98 -10.00
N ARG A 292 9.35 2.15 -10.57
CA ARG A 292 8.80 2.32 -11.93
C ARG A 292 7.29 2.20 -11.88
N ILE A 293 6.60 3.07 -12.62
CA ILE A 293 5.16 2.94 -12.80
C ILE A 293 4.87 2.14 -14.08
N HIS A 294 3.89 1.25 -13.98
CA HIS A 294 3.29 0.55 -15.11
C HIS A 294 1.90 1.16 -15.32
N PRO A 295 1.75 2.03 -16.34
CA PRO A 295 0.50 2.74 -16.55
C PRO A 295 -0.66 1.80 -16.84
N GLN A 296 -1.79 2.02 -16.16
CA GLN A 296 -3.05 1.30 -16.38
C GLN A 296 -2.89 -0.22 -16.43
N ALA A 297 -2.00 -0.77 -15.58
CA ALA A 297 -1.58 -2.17 -15.64
C ALA A 297 -2.58 -3.14 -15.01
N VAL A 298 -3.43 -2.67 -14.10
CA VAL A 298 -4.33 -3.51 -13.31
C VAL A 298 -5.78 -3.15 -13.59
N ASN A 299 -6.61 -4.14 -13.94
CA ASN A 299 -8.06 -4.00 -13.88
C ASN A 299 -8.48 -4.09 -12.41
N PHE A 300 -9.21 -3.10 -11.90
CA PHE A 300 -9.65 -3.08 -10.51
C PHE A 300 -11.16 -2.83 -10.39
N LEU A 301 -11.85 -3.66 -9.61
CA LEU A 301 -13.29 -3.52 -9.31
C LEU A 301 -13.51 -2.43 -8.26
N TYR A 302 -14.49 -1.52 -8.50
CA TYR A 302 -14.77 -0.40 -7.60
C TYR A 302 -16.25 -0.01 -7.50
#